data_c81a09bdd2be11e7bdbe6222d69d8b65
#
_entry.id   c81a09bdd2be11e7bdbe6222d69d8b65
#
_cell.length_a   1.000
_cell.length_b   1.000
_cell.length_c   1.000
_cell.angle_alpha   90.00
_cell.angle_beta   90.00
_cell.angle_gamma   90.00
#
_symmetry.space_group_name_H-M   'P 1'
#
loop_
_entity.id
_entity.type
_entity.pdbx_description
1 polymer ?
#
loop_
_entity_poly.entity_id
_entity_poly.type
_entity_poly.pdbx_seq_one_letter_code
_entity_poly.pdbx_strand_id
1 'polypeptide(L)'
;MGVLKSFPSLRNHAFFRVRPSFVSIVFRPLIMLASSIVRHRPVRDYSCCVLDSAFCFRDSSLPAPVVMPSRRDFFNPAEAYVMTLGDGQSKKRVIQLLNQISRFFGAADLHAMEWQMLTYDHVLAFRETRMRSGLSPATINLQLSVIKMTCKQCWLKNLMPLQTYAAIKEVKSVRGGRVPKGRALKPAESGRLLKTTEADGDIRSKRDAAIIALGCGLRRSEIASLLLEQVDHVRHTITVRGKGNKERRVAVADAVWERLAVWLEARAGDPCPNVFLAVRRYGRISTGHSITSSAVYQILKTRSSQSGVEDFSPHDLRRTFATRLLGAGTDINLVRKAMGHASVLTTQRYDKREDEEVEEATRKILI
;
A
#
# COMPACT_ATOMS: atom_id res chain seq x y z
N MET A 1 -43.39 32.85 -42.58
CA MET A 1 -42.62 32.51 -43.77
C MET A 1 -41.42 31.76 -43.25
N GLY A 2 -41.40 30.45 -43.12
CA GLY A 2 -41.46 29.38 -44.12
C GLY A 2 -40.04 29.14 -44.56
N VAL A 3 -39.42 28.05 -44.24
CA VAL A 3 -39.41 26.81 -44.98
C VAL A 3 -38.65 25.71 -44.17
N LEU A 4 -39.39 24.64 -43.91
CA LEU A 4 -38.88 23.29 -43.59
C LEU A 4 -38.19 22.67 -44.83
N LYS A 5 -37.11 21.94 -44.67
CA LYS A 5 -36.69 20.81 -45.51
C LYS A 5 -36.02 19.76 -44.61
N SER A 6 -36.68 18.75 -44.19
CA SER A 6 -36.87 17.36 -44.66
C SER A 6 -35.61 16.57 -44.96
N PHE A 7 -35.50 15.49 -44.19
CA PHE A 7 -34.63 14.29 -44.28
C PHE A 7 -34.61 13.63 -45.68
N PRO A 8 -33.60 12.75 -45.94
CA PRO A 8 -33.98 11.35 -45.88
C PRO A 8 -33.00 10.40 -45.17
N SER A 9 -33.61 9.38 -44.61
CA SER A 9 -33.05 8.14 -44.12
C SER A 9 -32.38 7.31 -45.23
N LEU A 10 -31.27 6.66 -44.91
CA LEU A 10 -30.90 5.41 -45.56
C LEU A 10 -30.42 4.42 -44.53
N ARG A 11 -31.15 3.33 -44.53
CA ARG A 11 -30.89 2.07 -43.81
C ARG A 11 -29.86 1.22 -44.52
N ASN A 12 -29.25 0.34 -43.71
CA ASN A 12 -28.65 -0.95 -44.05
C ASN A 12 -27.23 -0.94 -44.60
N HIS A 13 -26.24 -1.50 -43.86
CA HIS A 13 -25.84 -2.90 -44.05
C HIS A 13 -24.70 -3.31 -43.15
N ALA A 14 -24.86 -4.56 -42.67
CA ALA A 14 -23.90 -5.60 -42.47
C ALA A 14 -23.07 -5.61 -41.19
N PHE A 15 -23.59 -6.38 -40.27
CA PHE A 15 -22.82 -7.13 -39.26
C PHE A 15 -21.79 -8.02 -39.92
N PHE A 16 -20.52 -7.75 -39.71
CA PHE A 16 -19.46 -8.75 -39.84
C PHE A 16 -19.03 -9.21 -38.46
N ARG A 17 -19.59 -10.35 -38.05
CA ARG A 17 -19.13 -11.14 -36.94
C ARG A 17 -17.86 -11.88 -37.38
N VAL A 18 -16.69 -11.47 -36.95
CA VAL A 18 -15.46 -12.26 -37.03
C VAL A 18 -15.34 -13.06 -35.76
N ARG A 19 -15.50 -14.37 -35.87
CA ARG A 19 -15.19 -15.34 -34.82
C ARG A 19 -13.65 -15.46 -34.72
N PRO A 20 -13.02 -15.47 -33.54
CA PRO A 20 -11.64 -15.88 -33.40
C PRO A 20 -11.57 -17.40 -33.42
N SER A 21 -10.89 -17.93 -34.42
CA SER A 21 -10.52 -19.34 -34.50
C SER A 21 -9.46 -19.66 -33.44
N PHE A 22 -9.78 -20.57 -32.56
CA PHE A 22 -8.83 -21.20 -31.65
C PHE A 22 -7.87 -22.10 -32.47
N VAL A 23 -6.60 -21.74 -32.48
CA VAL A 23 -5.53 -22.67 -32.88
C VAL A 23 -4.99 -23.29 -31.59
N SER A 24 -5.47 -24.50 -31.30
CA SER A 24 -4.88 -25.39 -30.29
C SER A 24 -3.64 -26.04 -30.87
N ILE A 25 -2.47 -25.58 -30.46
CA ILE A 25 -1.22 -26.33 -30.68
C ILE A 25 -1.05 -27.31 -29.51
N VAL A 26 -1.39 -28.53 -29.78
CA VAL A 26 -1.12 -29.68 -28.89
C VAL A 26 0.33 -30.09 -29.09
N PHE A 27 1.20 -29.81 -28.12
CA PHE A 27 2.51 -30.44 -28.02
C PHE A 27 2.37 -31.71 -27.20
N ARG A 28 2.48 -32.87 -27.88
CA ARG A 28 2.73 -34.16 -27.23
C ARG A 28 4.23 -34.31 -26.95
N PRO A 29 4.65 -34.71 -25.76
CA PRO A 29 6.02 -35.11 -25.53
C PRO A 29 6.23 -36.55 -26.00
N LEU A 30 7.24 -36.74 -26.81
CA LEU A 30 7.76 -38.04 -27.24
C LEU A 30 8.57 -38.64 -26.08
N ILE A 31 8.08 -39.74 -25.50
CA ILE A 31 8.82 -40.54 -24.52
C ILE A 31 9.70 -41.50 -25.29
N MET A 32 11.01 -41.34 -25.24
CA MET A 32 11.99 -42.36 -25.61
C MET A 32 12.46 -43.09 -24.36
N LEU A 33 12.11 -44.33 -24.28
CA LEU A 33 12.68 -45.32 -23.36
C LEU A 33 14.13 -45.62 -23.77
N ALA A 34 15.06 -45.47 -22.86
CA ALA A 34 16.36 -46.12 -22.90
C ALA A 34 16.65 -46.73 -21.53
N SER A 35 16.42 -48.01 -21.43
CA SER A 35 16.83 -48.87 -20.34
C SER A 35 18.32 -49.14 -20.41
N SER A 36 19.05 -48.77 -19.36
CA SER A 36 20.40 -49.29 -19.12
C SER A 36 20.56 -49.68 -17.67
N ILE A 37 20.69 -50.95 -17.46
CA ILE A 37 20.95 -51.66 -16.23
C ILE A 37 22.38 -51.34 -15.78
N VAL A 38 22.54 -50.76 -14.59
CA VAL A 38 23.82 -50.76 -13.87
C VAL A 38 23.61 -51.38 -12.50
N ARG A 39 24.28 -52.51 -12.31
CA ARG A 39 24.28 -53.33 -11.09
C ARG A 39 24.98 -52.60 -9.93
N HIS A 40 24.33 -52.49 -8.82
CA HIS A 40 24.93 -52.14 -7.55
C HIS A 40 25.83 -53.28 -7.02
N ARG A 41 27.05 -52.94 -6.60
CA ARG A 41 27.84 -53.72 -5.64
C ARG A 41 27.74 -53.04 -4.26
N PRO A 42 27.63 -53.81 -3.17
CA PRO A 42 27.59 -53.25 -1.83
C PRO A 42 29.00 -52.90 -1.35
N VAL A 43 29.14 -51.73 -0.74
CA VAL A 43 30.36 -51.34 -0.02
C VAL A 43 30.20 -51.69 1.46
N ARG A 44 31.24 -52.37 1.94
CA ARG A 44 31.39 -53.00 3.24
C ARG A 44 31.31 -52.01 4.40
N ASP A 45 30.73 -52.49 5.49
CA ASP A 45 30.83 -51.99 6.85
C ASP A 45 32.28 -51.83 7.26
N TYR A 46 32.58 -50.62 7.82
CA TYR A 46 33.70 -50.46 8.74
C TYR A 46 33.15 -50.19 10.11
N SER A 47 33.06 -51.22 10.91
CA SER A 47 33.01 -51.12 12.36
C SER A 47 34.39 -50.65 12.85
N CYS A 48 34.47 -49.61 13.61
CA CYS A 48 35.64 -49.27 14.39
C CYS A 48 35.24 -49.01 15.83
N CYS A 49 35.98 -49.67 16.67
CA CYS A 49 35.77 -49.91 18.09
C CYS A 49 35.75 -48.67 18.96
N VAL A 50 34.86 -48.72 19.92
CA VAL A 50 34.89 -48.34 21.34
C VAL A 50 36.25 -47.86 21.87
N LEU A 51 36.24 -46.66 22.44
CA LEU A 51 36.97 -46.32 23.66
C LEU A 51 36.11 -45.40 24.49
N ASP A 52 35.71 -45.92 25.62
CA ASP A 52 35.13 -45.22 26.78
C ASP A 52 36.12 -44.17 27.30
N SER A 53 35.67 -42.97 27.49
CA SER A 53 36.02 -42.17 28.67
C SER A 53 35.03 -41.02 28.84
N ALA A 54 34.26 -41.13 29.91
CA ALA A 54 33.33 -40.13 30.38
C ALA A 54 34.02 -38.80 30.70
N PHE A 55 33.50 -37.73 30.03
CA PHE A 55 33.42 -36.41 30.67
C PHE A 55 32.22 -35.68 30.03
N CYS A 56 31.08 -35.88 30.66
CA CYS A 56 29.85 -35.20 30.27
C CYS A 56 29.83 -33.82 30.96
N PHE A 57 30.41 -32.82 30.34
CA PHE A 57 30.06 -31.41 30.62
C PHE A 57 28.78 -31.09 29.88
N ARG A 58 27.66 -31.16 30.54
CA ARG A 58 26.41 -30.52 30.07
C ARG A 58 26.58 -29.03 30.24
N ASP A 59 27.06 -28.37 29.19
CA ASP A 59 26.91 -26.92 29.03
C ASP A 59 25.47 -26.64 28.62
N SER A 60 24.66 -26.17 29.55
CA SER A 60 23.23 -25.85 29.38
C SER A 60 23.01 -24.52 28.67
N SER A 61 24.03 -23.91 28.07
CA SER A 61 23.98 -22.61 27.39
C SER A 61 24.00 -22.70 25.88
N LEU A 62 24.09 -23.89 25.28
CA LEU A 62 23.99 -24.00 23.82
C LEU A 62 22.54 -23.89 23.36
N PRO A 63 22.25 -22.97 22.41
CA PRO A 63 20.91 -22.92 21.82
C PRO A 63 20.57 -24.28 21.20
N ALA A 64 19.34 -24.71 21.35
CA ALA A 64 18.84 -25.94 20.77
C ALA A 64 19.26 -26.05 19.28
N PRO A 65 19.67 -27.23 18.79
CA PRO A 65 20.08 -27.39 17.41
C PRO A 65 18.96 -26.90 16.50
N VAL A 66 19.29 -25.97 15.60
CA VAL A 66 18.36 -25.51 14.57
C VAL A 66 18.05 -26.71 13.69
N VAL A 67 16.86 -27.26 13.86
CA VAL A 67 16.35 -28.34 12.99
C VAL A 67 16.24 -27.74 11.60
N MET A 68 17.15 -28.12 10.70
CA MET A 68 17.10 -27.73 9.30
C MET A 68 15.85 -28.37 8.70
N PRO A 69 14.90 -27.59 8.20
CA PRO A 69 13.72 -28.15 7.57
C PRO A 69 14.12 -28.97 6.33
N SER A 70 13.35 -30.00 6.03
CA SER A 70 13.60 -30.88 4.89
C SER A 70 13.62 -30.08 3.59
N ARG A 71 14.37 -30.53 2.56
CA ARG A 71 14.44 -29.85 1.25
C ARG A 71 13.07 -29.55 0.62
N ARG A 72 12.01 -30.24 1.02
CA ARG A 72 10.64 -30.05 0.52
C ARG A 72 9.91 -28.87 1.18
N ASP A 73 10.34 -28.44 2.37
CA ASP A 73 9.71 -27.34 3.11
C ASP A 73 10.18 -25.94 2.64
N PHE A 74 11.14 -25.92 1.75
CA PHE A 74 11.66 -24.71 1.15
C PHE A 74 11.23 -24.61 -0.32
N PHE A 75 9.99 -24.23 -0.73
CA PHE A 75 9.88 -22.85 -1.02
C PHE A 75 9.23 -22.48 -2.32
N ASN A 76 8.16 -21.86 -2.18
CA ASN A 76 7.72 -20.92 -3.19
C ASN A 76 8.55 -19.61 -3.04
N PRO A 77 9.30 -19.16 -4.07
CA PRO A 77 10.08 -17.93 -4.02
C PRO A 77 9.26 -16.69 -3.70
N ALA A 78 7.96 -16.68 -4.05
CA ALA A 78 7.05 -15.60 -3.72
C ALA A 78 6.77 -15.52 -2.22
N GLU A 79 6.63 -16.66 -1.54
CA GLU A 79 6.53 -16.69 -0.06
C GLU A 79 7.80 -16.18 0.61
N ALA A 80 8.96 -16.57 0.09
CA ALA A 80 10.22 -16.06 0.59
C ALA A 80 10.30 -14.54 0.48
N TYR A 81 9.83 -13.97 -0.64
CA TYR A 81 9.73 -12.51 -0.77
C TYR A 81 8.75 -11.93 0.26
N VAL A 82 7.58 -12.53 0.42
CA VAL A 82 6.58 -12.09 1.40
C VAL A 82 7.13 -12.11 2.83
N MET A 83 7.97 -13.09 3.19
CA MET A 83 8.63 -13.18 4.49
C MET A 83 9.66 -12.06 4.74
N THR A 84 10.27 -11.51 3.69
CA THR A 84 11.16 -10.34 3.84
C THR A 84 10.43 -9.05 4.17
N LEU A 85 9.09 -9.05 4.09
CA LEU A 85 8.27 -7.88 4.36
C LEU A 85 7.81 -7.91 5.82
N GLY A 86 7.85 -6.74 6.47
CA GLY A 86 7.23 -6.58 7.78
C GLY A 86 5.71 -6.83 7.72
N ASP A 87 5.13 -7.21 8.84
CA ASP A 87 3.68 -7.42 8.94
C ASP A 87 2.89 -6.15 8.66
N GLY A 88 1.72 -6.29 8.04
CA GLY A 88 0.82 -5.20 7.78
C GLY A 88 0.24 -5.14 6.36
N GLN A 89 -0.24 -3.96 5.99
CA GLN A 89 -0.92 -3.73 4.71
C GLN A 89 -0.01 -3.95 3.49
N SER A 90 1.29 -3.68 3.60
CA SER A 90 2.26 -3.90 2.53
C SER A 90 2.36 -5.37 2.17
N LYS A 91 2.43 -6.25 3.17
CA LYS A 91 2.46 -7.71 3.00
C LYS A 91 1.19 -8.21 2.30
N LYS A 92 0.01 -7.81 2.79
CA LYS A 92 -1.28 -8.14 2.18
C LYS A 92 -1.35 -7.68 0.72
N ARG A 93 -0.88 -6.46 0.44
CA ARG A 93 -0.88 -5.92 -0.93
C ARG A 93 0.04 -6.69 -1.86
N VAL A 94 1.24 -7.07 -1.40
CA VAL A 94 2.18 -7.87 -2.21
C VAL A 94 1.60 -9.26 -2.51
N ILE A 95 0.97 -9.92 -1.55
CA ILE A 95 0.27 -11.20 -1.77
C ILE A 95 -0.80 -11.06 -2.87
N GLN A 96 -1.63 -10.01 -2.81
CA GLN A 96 -2.62 -9.74 -3.84
C GLN A 96 -2.00 -9.53 -5.22
N LEU A 97 -0.89 -8.78 -5.29
CA LEU A 97 -0.18 -8.55 -6.54
C LEU A 97 0.45 -9.83 -7.09
N LEU A 98 1.06 -10.66 -6.25
CA LEU A 98 1.62 -11.95 -6.63
C LEU A 98 0.53 -12.84 -7.23
N ASN A 99 -0.63 -12.96 -6.60
CA ASN A 99 -1.76 -13.71 -7.13
C ASN A 99 -2.28 -13.14 -8.48
N GLN A 100 -2.29 -11.82 -8.64
CA GLN A 100 -2.66 -11.19 -9.92
C GLN A 100 -1.64 -11.48 -11.03
N ILE A 101 -0.36 -11.49 -10.69
CA ILE A 101 0.72 -11.80 -11.61
C ILE A 101 0.68 -13.28 -12.00
N SER A 102 0.51 -14.18 -11.02
CA SER A 102 0.39 -15.63 -11.27
C SER A 102 -0.75 -15.94 -12.24
N ARG A 103 -1.94 -15.35 -12.02
CA ARG A 103 -3.08 -15.52 -12.92
C ARG A 103 -2.83 -14.98 -14.32
N PHE A 104 -2.04 -13.93 -14.46
CA PHE A 104 -1.64 -13.43 -15.79
C PHE A 104 -0.81 -14.47 -16.56
N PHE A 105 0.05 -15.21 -15.87
CA PHE A 105 0.86 -16.28 -16.45
C PHE A 105 0.15 -17.64 -16.47
N GLY A 106 -1.15 -17.70 -16.17
CA GLY A 106 -1.98 -18.90 -16.25
C GLY A 106 -1.95 -19.80 -15.00
N ALA A 107 -1.28 -19.37 -13.92
CA ALA A 107 -1.28 -20.09 -12.66
C ALA A 107 -2.46 -19.67 -11.77
N ALA A 108 -2.98 -20.59 -10.94
CA ALA A 108 -4.12 -20.32 -10.06
C ALA A 108 -3.81 -19.23 -9.01
N ASP A 109 -2.65 -19.30 -8.41
CA ASP A 109 -2.19 -18.39 -7.37
C ASP A 109 -0.65 -18.31 -7.31
N LEU A 110 -0.14 -17.63 -6.29
CA LEU A 110 1.31 -17.44 -6.09
C LEU A 110 2.05 -18.75 -5.80
N HIS A 111 1.38 -19.79 -5.29
CA HIS A 111 1.98 -21.07 -4.94
C HIS A 111 2.08 -22.00 -6.15
N ALA A 112 1.08 -21.96 -7.03
CA ALA A 112 1.02 -22.73 -8.26
C ALA A 112 1.94 -22.17 -9.37
N MET A 113 2.49 -20.96 -9.19
CA MET A 113 3.34 -20.31 -10.19
C MET A 113 4.79 -20.78 -10.11
N GLU A 114 5.32 -21.24 -11.21
CA GLU A 114 6.75 -21.59 -11.36
C GLU A 114 7.60 -20.34 -11.64
N TRP A 115 7.84 -19.54 -10.60
CA TRP A 115 8.55 -18.25 -10.68
C TRP A 115 9.95 -18.35 -11.26
N GLN A 116 10.62 -19.49 -11.10
CA GLN A 116 11.96 -19.76 -11.63
C GLN A 116 11.99 -19.89 -13.16
N MET A 117 10.85 -20.16 -13.79
CA MET A 117 10.72 -20.29 -15.25
C MET A 117 10.54 -18.94 -15.96
N LEU A 118 10.43 -17.85 -15.22
CA LEU A 118 10.33 -16.52 -15.81
C LEU A 118 11.63 -16.13 -16.52
N THR A 119 11.48 -15.63 -17.74
CA THR A 119 12.56 -15.06 -18.55
C THR A 119 12.39 -13.56 -18.75
N TYR A 120 13.40 -12.92 -19.32
CA TYR A 120 13.32 -11.51 -19.74
C TYR A 120 12.09 -11.25 -20.64
N ASP A 121 11.88 -12.11 -21.63
CA ASP A 121 10.80 -11.95 -22.62
C ASP A 121 9.43 -12.10 -21.98
N HIS A 122 9.26 -13.00 -21.02
CA HIS A 122 8.02 -13.15 -20.26
C HIS A 122 7.68 -11.84 -19.49
N VAL A 123 8.68 -11.23 -18.85
CA VAL A 123 8.47 -9.99 -18.08
C VAL A 123 8.28 -8.79 -19.01
N LEU A 124 8.94 -8.77 -20.17
CA LEU A 124 8.73 -7.76 -21.18
C LEU A 124 7.31 -7.84 -21.76
N ALA A 125 6.86 -9.03 -22.16
CA ALA A 125 5.51 -9.27 -22.64
C ALA A 125 4.44 -8.89 -21.59
N PHE A 126 4.68 -9.24 -20.33
CA PHE A 126 3.84 -8.80 -19.22
C PHE A 126 3.72 -7.26 -19.19
N ARG A 127 4.85 -6.55 -19.21
CA ARG A 127 4.87 -5.08 -19.21
C ARG A 127 4.06 -4.51 -20.36
N GLU A 128 4.29 -4.96 -21.59
CA GLU A 128 3.62 -4.47 -22.79
C GLU A 128 2.10 -4.72 -22.74
N THR A 129 1.69 -5.92 -22.33
CA THR A 129 0.27 -6.26 -22.16
C THR A 129 -0.40 -5.38 -21.11
N ARG A 130 0.28 -5.10 -19.98
CA ARG A 130 -0.24 -4.19 -18.95
C ARG A 130 -0.33 -2.75 -19.42
N MET A 131 0.59 -2.30 -20.26
CA MET A 131 0.51 -0.99 -20.90
C MET A 131 -0.69 -0.87 -21.83
N ARG A 132 -0.89 -1.87 -22.69
CA ARG A 132 -2.04 -1.94 -23.62
C ARG A 132 -3.39 -2.01 -22.87
N SER A 133 -3.43 -2.64 -21.70
CA SER A 133 -4.65 -2.67 -20.87
C SER A 133 -4.95 -1.34 -20.15
N GLY A 134 -4.19 -0.28 -20.41
CA GLY A 134 -4.45 1.06 -19.90
C GLY A 134 -4.19 1.24 -18.39
N LEU A 135 -3.43 0.33 -17.76
CA LEU A 135 -3.04 0.50 -16.36
C LEU A 135 -2.10 1.71 -16.20
N SER A 136 -2.11 2.30 -15.01
CA SER A 136 -1.22 3.42 -14.72
C SER A 136 0.24 2.99 -14.68
N PRO A 137 1.20 3.83 -15.15
CA PRO A 137 2.63 3.53 -15.02
C PRO A 137 3.04 3.14 -13.61
N ALA A 138 2.51 3.80 -12.59
CA ALA A 138 2.78 3.50 -11.19
C ALA A 138 2.32 2.07 -10.80
N THR A 139 1.16 1.62 -11.30
CA THR A 139 0.64 0.27 -11.04
C THR A 139 1.51 -0.78 -11.72
N ILE A 140 1.88 -0.54 -12.99
CA ILE A 140 2.74 -1.45 -13.75
C ILE A 140 4.12 -1.57 -13.09
N ASN A 141 4.73 -0.44 -12.72
CA ASN A 141 6.03 -0.41 -12.08
C ASN A 141 6.02 -1.11 -10.71
N LEU A 142 4.93 -1.00 -9.96
CA LEU A 142 4.76 -1.76 -8.72
C LEU A 142 4.72 -3.28 -8.99
N GLN A 143 3.99 -3.73 -10.01
CA GLN A 143 3.94 -5.14 -10.40
C GLN A 143 5.32 -5.62 -10.88
N LEU A 144 6.01 -4.85 -11.72
CA LEU A 144 7.39 -5.16 -12.15
C LEU A 144 8.36 -5.27 -10.96
N SER A 145 8.23 -4.39 -9.98
CA SER A 145 9.04 -4.46 -8.75
C SER A 145 8.79 -5.76 -7.99
N VAL A 146 7.53 -6.18 -7.86
CA VAL A 146 7.17 -7.46 -7.22
C VAL A 146 7.76 -8.64 -7.98
N ILE A 147 7.66 -8.69 -9.31
CA ILE A 147 8.27 -9.73 -10.14
C ILE A 147 9.79 -9.78 -9.91
N LYS A 148 10.48 -8.64 -10.03
CA LYS A 148 11.94 -8.55 -9.85
C LYS A 148 12.39 -9.02 -8.47
N MET A 149 11.64 -8.67 -7.42
CA MET A 149 11.94 -9.11 -6.06
C MET A 149 11.71 -10.60 -5.86
N THR A 150 10.68 -11.18 -6.50
CA THR A 150 10.44 -12.63 -6.47
C THR A 150 11.53 -13.38 -7.25
N CYS A 151 11.91 -12.92 -8.44
CA CYS A 151 13.03 -13.48 -9.20
C CYS A 151 14.36 -13.38 -8.45
N LYS A 152 14.56 -12.31 -7.65
CA LYS A 152 15.71 -12.21 -6.74
C LYS A 152 15.71 -13.36 -5.72
N GLN A 153 14.56 -13.73 -5.18
CA GLN A 153 14.45 -14.89 -4.29
C GLN A 153 14.75 -16.21 -5.03
N CYS A 154 14.31 -16.36 -6.29
CA CYS A 154 14.67 -17.51 -7.12
C CYS A 154 16.20 -17.62 -7.28
N TRP A 155 16.87 -16.52 -7.60
CA TRP A 155 18.33 -16.49 -7.72
C TRP A 155 19.03 -16.80 -6.39
N LEU A 156 18.66 -16.14 -5.30
CA LEU A 156 19.28 -16.37 -3.98
C LEU A 156 19.13 -17.81 -3.49
N LYS A 157 18.17 -18.56 -4.02
CA LYS A 157 17.92 -19.96 -3.71
C LYS A 157 18.48 -20.94 -4.75
N ASN A 158 19.28 -20.44 -5.69
CA ASN A 158 19.84 -21.24 -6.80
C ASN A 158 18.78 -21.92 -7.68
N LEU A 159 17.54 -21.35 -7.74
CA LEU A 159 16.47 -21.83 -8.62
C LEU A 159 16.49 -21.13 -9.99
N MET A 160 17.18 -20.01 -10.12
CA MET A 160 17.30 -19.20 -11.33
C MET A 160 18.76 -18.80 -11.53
N PRO A 161 19.32 -18.95 -12.76
CA PRO A 161 20.67 -18.46 -13.07
C PRO A 161 20.80 -16.95 -12.89
N LEU A 162 21.97 -16.48 -12.48
CA LEU A 162 22.27 -15.06 -12.31
C LEU A 162 22.02 -14.26 -13.59
N GLN A 163 22.40 -14.81 -14.76
CA GLN A 163 22.20 -14.17 -16.06
C GLN A 163 20.71 -13.89 -16.34
N THR A 164 19.84 -14.88 -16.06
CA THR A 164 18.39 -14.72 -16.22
C THR A 164 17.83 -13.65 -15.28
N TYR A 165 18.23 -13.69 -14.00
CA TYR A 165 17.82 -12.67 -13.04
C TYR A 165 18.32 -11.26 -13.44
N ALA A 166 19.59 -11.14 -13.87
CA ALA A 166 20.18 -9.89 -14.32
C ALA A 166 19.41 -9.31 -15.53
N ALA A 167 19.09 -10.16 -16.53
CA ALA A 167 18.29 -9.74 -17.67
C ALA A 167 16.89 -9.25 -17.26
N ILE A 168 16.20 -9.97 -16.38
CA ILE A 168 14.89 -9.53 -15.84
C ILE A 168 15.00 -8.19 -15.12
N LYS A 169 16.07 -7.95 -14.38
CA LYS A 169 16.31 -6.70 -13.67
C LYS A 169 16.41 -5.50 -14.63
N GLU A 170 16.94 -5.71 -15.84
CA GLU A 170 17.09 -4.67 -16.86
C GLU A 170 15.77 -4.25 -17.54
N VAL A 171 14.67 -4.97 -17.34
CA VAL A 171 13.36 -4.54 -17.84
C VAL A 171 13.05 -3.15 -17.32
N LYS A 172 13.01 -2.17 -18.22
CA LYS A 172 12.82 -0.75 -17.87
C LYS A 172 11.43 -0.48 -17.31
N SER A 173 11.38 0.38 -16.31
CA SER A 173 10.11 0.92 -15.79
C SER A 173 9.37 1.72 -16.86
N VAL A 174 8.04 1.70 -16.80
CA VAL A 174 7.19 2.51 -17.67
C VAL A 174 7.28 3.97 -17.25
N ARG A 175 7.65 4.83 -18.20
CA ARG A 175 7.68 6.29 -18.02
C ARG A 175 6.27 6.86 -18.13
N GLY A 176 6.06 8.00 -17.51
CA GLY A 176 4.81 8.74 -17.53
C GLY A 176 4.17 8.82 -16.15
N GLY A 177 3.26 9.75 -16.02
CA GLY A 177 2.47 9.99 -14.82
C GLY A 177 1.04 10.32 -15.24
N ARG A 178 0.08 9.98 -14.39
CA ARG A 178 -1.27 10.55 -14.50
C ARG A 178 -1.34 11.75 -13.56
N VAL A 179 -2.11 12.75 -13.96
CA VAL A 179 -2.45 13.84 -13.05
C VAL A 179 -2.96 13.23 -11.74
N PRO A 180 -2.36 13.60 -10.59
CA PRO A 180 -2.78 13.04 -9.32
C PRO A 180 -4.28 13.30 -9.09
N LYS A 181 -5.04 12.23 -8.92
CA LYS A 181 -6.44 12.33 -8.49
C LYS A 181 -6.43 12.85 -7.05
N GLY A 182 -7.13 13.90 -6.80
CA GLY A 182 -7.25 14.47 -5.47
C GLY A 182 -6.98 15.97 -5.48
N ARG A 183 -7.61 16.65 -4.54
CA ARG A 183 -7.63 18.10 -4.45
C ARG A 183 -7.40 18.55 -3.01
N ALA A 184 -7.03 19.79 -2.82
CA ALA A 184 -7.15 20.44 -1.51
C ALA A 184 -8.58 20.94 -1.35
N LEU A 185 -9.14 20.80 -0.14
CA LEU A 185 -10.44 21.36 0.19
C LEU A 185 -10.31 22.89 0.35
N LYS A 186 -11.26 23.62 -0.21
CA LYS A 186 -11.37 25.06 -0.01
C LYS A 186 -11.66 25.36 1.47
N PRO A 187 -11.28 26.54 1.99
CA PRO A 187 -11.59 26.91 3.37
C PRO A 187 -13.08 26.78 3.73
N ALA A 188 -13.98 27.26 2.86
CA ALA A 188 -15.41 27.16 3.02
C ALA A 188 -15.92 25.70 3.07
N GLU A 189 -15.33 24.78 2.29
CA GLU A 189 -15.68 23.36 2.31
C GLU A 189 -15.28 22.71 3.64
N SER A 190 -14.08 23.00 4.12
CA SER A 190 -13.60 22.47 5.42
C SER A 190 -14.44 22.99 6.58
N GLY A 191 -14.79 24.26 6.55
CA GLY A 191 -15.68 24.87 7.55
C GLY A 191 -17.08 24.24 7.53
N ARG A 192 -17.68 24.08 6.35
CA ARG A 192 -18.98 23.42 6.18
C ARG A 192 -18.95 21.97 6.65
N LEU A 193 -17.91 21.21 6.28
CA LEU A 193 -17.71 19.83 6.70
C LEU A 193 -17.72 19.68 8.22
N LEU A 194 -16.93 20.50 8.92
CA LEU A 194 -16.88 20.48 10.39
C LEU A 194 -18.19 20.93 11.01
N LYS A 195 -18.74 22.06 10.57
CA LYS A 195 -20.03 22.60 11.08
C LYS A 195 -21.17 21.58 10.95
N THR A 196 -21.32 20.95 9.77
CA THR A 196 -22.34 19.93 9.56
C THR A 196 -22.09 18.68 10.41
N THR A 197 -20.83 18.28 10.58
CA THR A 197 -20.49 17.13 11.42
C THR A 197 -20.80 17.39 12.89
N GLU A 198 -20.59 18.61 13.38
CA GLU A 198 -20.80 19.00 14.78
C GLU A 198 -22.28 19.27 15.11
N ALA A 199 -23.10 19.55 14.10
CA ALA A 199 -24.51 19.91 14.28
C ALA A 199 -25.36 18.84 15.00
N ASP A 200 -25.05 17.55 14.80
CA ASP A 200 -25.79 16.45 15.43
C ASP A 200 -25.57 16.40 16.97
N GLY A 201 -24.44 16.89 17.49
CA GLY A 201 -24.08 16.91 18.91
C GLY A 201 -23.94 15.55 19.59
N ASP A 202 -24.15 14.45 18.86
CA ASP A 202 -24.11 13.08 19.37
C ASP A 202 -22.65 12.56 19.52
N ILE A 203 -22.49 11.42 20.14
CA ILE A 203 -21.17 10.79 20.36
C ILE A 203 -20.43 10.52 19.03
N ARG A 204 -21.16 10.22 17.94
CA ARG A 204 -20.54 9.99 16.64
C ARG A 204 -19.98 11.28 16.06
N SER A 205 -20.78 12.35 16.14
CA SER A 205 -20.37 13.66 15.64
C SER A 205 -19.15 14.19 16.36
N LYS A 206 -19.07 14.03 17.69
CA LYS A 206 -17.87 14.38 18.49
C LYS A 206 -16.64 13.62 18.02
N ARG A 207 -16.76 12.30 17.86
CA ARG A 207 -15.67 11.46 17.32
C ARG A 207 -15.26 11.87 15.90
N ASP A 208 -16.24 12.03 15.04
CA ASP A 208 -16.01 12.27 13.61
C ASP A 208 -15.41 13.66 13.37
N ALA A 209 -15.82 14.67 14.13
CA ALA A 209 -15.22 16.01 14.11
C ALA A 209 -13.74 15.98 14.53
N ALA A 210 -13.40 15.26 15.59
CA ALA A 210 -12.01 15.06 16.02
C ALA A 210 -11.19 14.31 14.96
N ILE A 211 -11.74 13.28 14.32
CA ILE A 211 -11.09 12.53 13.23
C ILE A 211 -10.83 13.44 12.01
N ILE A 212 -11.82 14.24 11.60
CA ILE A 212 -11.70 15.18 10.47
C ILE A 212 -10.61 16.20 10.76
N ALA A 213 -10.63 16.80 11.95
CA ALA A 213 -9.67 17.82 12.35
C ALA A 213 -8.23 17.26 12.38
N LEU A 214 -8.01 16.10 13.01
CA LEU A 214 -6.71 15.43 13.04
C LEU A 214 -6.28 14.89 11.67
N GLY A 215 -7.22 14.59 10.78
CA GLY A 215 -6.95 14.12 9.40
C GLY A 215 -6.15 15.13 8.57
N CYS A 216 -6.15 16.38 8.95
CA CYS A 216 -5.28 17.40 8.36
C CYS A 216 -3.79 17.11 8.61
N GLY A 217 -3.41 16.64 9.80
CA GLY A 217 -2.01 16.40 10.19
C GLY A 217 -1.58 14.94 10.16
N LEU A 218 -2.48 13.99 10.43
CA LEU A 218 -2.20 12.58 10.60
C LEU A 218 -2.65 11.73 9.40
N ARG A 219 -1.98 10.58 9.19
CA ARG A 219 -2.46 9.56 8.25
C ARG A 219 -3.64 8.80 8.85
N ARG A 220 -4.56 8.32 8.02
CA ARG A 220 -5.72 7.53 8.49
C ARG A 220 -5.33 6.31 9.35
N SER A 221 -4.19 5.69 9.06
CA SER A 221 -3.65 4.59 9.87
C SER A 221 -3.11 5.06 11.21
N GLU A 222 -2.49 6.23 11.25
CA GLU A 222 -2.01 6.87 12.48
C GLU A 222 -3.19 7.25 13.39
N ILE A 223 -4.28 7.80 12.80
CA ILE A 223 -5.53 8.10 13.54
C ILE A 223 -6.12 6.82 14.14
N ALA A 224 -6.24 5.76 13.35
CA ALA A 224 -6.84 4.51 13.81
C ALA A 224 -6.02 3.79 14.89
N SER A 225 -4.70 3.94 14.88
CA SER A 225 -3.80 3.31 15.84
C SER A 225 -3.33 4.23 16.98
N LEU A 226 -3.83 5.47 17.05
CA LEU A 226 -3.42 6.44 18.06
C LEU A 226 -3.81 5.96 19.45
N LEU A 227 -2.84 5.96 20.38
CA LEU A 227 -3.03 5.57 21.77
C LEU A 227 -3.16 6.78 22.68
N LEU A 228 -3.84 6.63 23.79
CA LEU A 228 -4.02 7.68 24.82
C LEU A 228 -2.68 8.18 25.34
N GLU A 229 -1.74 7.27 25.62
CA GLU A 229 -0.39 7.60 26.10
C GLU A 229 0.44 8.47 25.13
N GLN A 230 0.04 8.50 23.85
CA GLN A 230 0.69 9.30 22.82
C GLN A 230 0.17 10.74 22.74
N VAL A 231 -0.84 11.09 23.55
CA VAL A 231 -1.47 12.41 23.60
C VAL A 231 -0.96 13.16 24.81
N ASP A 232 -0.21 14.23 24.57
CA ASP A 232 0.28 15.13 25.62
C ASP A 232 -0.72 16.28 25.80
N HIS A 233 -1.49 16.22 26.88
CA HIS A 233 -2.55 17.17 27.21
C HIS A 233 -2.01 18.54 27.63
N VAL A 234 -0.78 18.61 28.15
CA VAL A 234 -0.18 19.87 28.63
C VAL A 234 0.41 20.66 27.46
N ARG A 235 1.05 19.96 26.54
CA ARG A 235 1.74 20.61 25.41
C ARG A 235 0.90 20.63 24.13
N HIS A 236 -0.29 20.07 24.15
CA HIS A 236 -1.14 19.88 22.97
C HIS A 236 -0.36 19.24 21.81
N THR A 237 0.36 18.14 22.10
CA THR A 237 1.12 17.44 21.08
C THR A 237 0.74 15.96 21.01
N ILE A 238 0.91 15.37 19.85
CA ILE A 238 0.67 13.95 19.60
C ILE A 238 1.96 13.31 19.09
N THR A 239 2.40 12.25 19.73
CA THR A 239 3.51 11.44 19.26
C THR A 239 2.98 10.33 18.37
N VAL A 240 3.36 10.32 17.08
CA VAL A 240 2.91 9.30 16.12
C VAL A 240 4.09 8.48 15.65
N ARG A 241 3.85 7.17 15.55
CA ARG A 241 4.79 6.19 15.01
C ARG A 241 4.50 5.94 13.54
N GLY A 242 5.45 6.29 12.69
CA GLY A 242 5.34 6.18 11.24
C GLY A 242 5.97 4.91 10.67
N LYS A 243 6.06 4.85 9.33
CA LYS A 243 6.71 3.74 8.61
C LYS A 243 8.18 3.59 9.04
N GLY A 244 8.58 2.35 9.30
CA GLY A 244 9.94 2.02 9.77
C GLY A 244 10.16 2.36 11.25
N ASN A 245 9.11 2.35 12.05
CA ASN A 245 9.15 2.60 13.49
C ASN A 245 9.70 3.99 13.88
N LYS A 246 9.66 4.97 12.94
CA LYS A 246 10.11 6.33 13.20
C LYS A 246 9.01 7.11 13.91
N GLU A 247 9.36 7.66 15.06
CA GLU A 247 8.47 8.52 15.82
C GLU A 247 8.62 9.98 15.39
N ARG A 248 7.52 10.71 15.44
CA ARG A 248 7.51 12.16 15.31
C ARG A 248 6.48 12.77 16.24
N ARG A 249 6.79 13.93 16.76
CA ARG A 249 5.84 14.76 17.51
C ARG A 249 5.14 15.71 16.56
N VAL A 250 3.83 15.84 16.69
CA VAL A 250 2.97 16.71 15.89
C VAL A 250 2.30 17.67 16.86
N ALA A 251 2.52 18.96 16.70
CA ALA A 251 1.76 19.99 17.43
C ALA A 251 0.33 20.02 16.89
N VAL A 252 -0.61 20.13 17.78
CA VAL A 252 -2.06 20.19 17.50
C VAL A 252 -2.52 21.64 17.69
N ALA A 253 -3.08 22.24 16.65
CA ALA A 253 -3.64 23.59 16.74
C ALA A 253 -4.85 23.61 17.71
N ASP A 254 -5.07 24.72 18.40
CA ASP A 254 -6.10 24.83 19.46
C ASP A 254 -7.48 24.38 18.97
N ALA A 255 -7.92 24.84 17.80
CA ALA A 255 -9.21 24.46 17.24
C ALA A 255 -9.33 22.96 16.92
N VAL A 256 -8.20 22.25 16.73
CA VAL A 256 -8.17 20.78 16.55
C VAL A 256 -8.14 20.11 17.92
N TRP A 257 -7.42 20.71 18.87
CA TRP A 257 -7.34 20.24 20.24
C TRP A 257 -8.70 20.25 20.95
N GLU A 258 -9.45 21.33 20.84
CA GLU A 258 -10.81 21.46 21.40
C GLU A 258 -11.71 20.29 20.98
N ARG A 259 -11.70 19.95 19.69
CA ARG A 259 -12.48 18.81 19.16
C ARG A 259 -11.99 17.46 19.67
N LEU A 260 -10.67 17.33 19.81
CA LEU A 260 -10.09 16.12 20.39
C LEU A 260 -10.45 16.00 21.87
N ALA A 261 -10.38 17.09 22.63
CA ALA A 261 -10.73 17.11 24.06
C ALA A 261 -12.20 16.73 24.29
N VAL A 262 -13.13 17.29 23.50
CA VAL A 262 -14.56 16.92 23.53
C VAL A 262 -14.79 15.44 23.28
N TRP A 263 -14.03 14.85 22.36
CA TRP A 263 -14.08 13.41 22.11
C TRP A 263 -13.46 12.59 23.26
N LEU A 264 -12.30 13.01 23.79
CA LEU A 264 -11.64 12.33 24.91
C LEU A 264 -12.52 12.31 26.16
N GLU A 265 -13.24 13.39 26.44
CA GLU A 265 -14.22 13.46 27.51
C GLU A 265 -15.40 12.50 27.25
N ALA A 266 -15.96 12.51 26.03
CA ALA A 266 -17.10 11.66 25.65
C ALA A 266 -16.79 10.16 25.68
N ARG A 267 -15.51 9.78 25.54
CA ARG A 267 -15.06 8.39 25.61
C ARG A 267 -14.53 8.01 27.00
N ALA A 268 -14.49 8.90 27.95
CA ALA A 268 -13.92 8.64 29.28
C ALA A 268 -14.53 7.39 29.92
N GLY A 269 -13.69 6.65 30.67
CA GLY A 269 -14.09 5.39 31.31
C GLY A 269 -14.04 4.13 30.44
N ASP A 270 -13.80 4.22 29.13
CA ASP A 270 -13.59 3.04 28.31
C ASP A 270 -12.14 2.52 28.46
N PRO A 271 -11.95 1.19 28.74
CA PRO A 271 -10.62 0.62 29.01
C PRO A 271 -9.71 0.50 27.78
N CYS A 272 -10.23 0.73 26.58
CA CYS A 272 -9.43 0.61 25.37
C CYS A 272 -8.34 1.68 25.32
N PRO A 273 -7.07 1.32 25.11
CA PRO A 273 -5.96 2.27 25.05
C PRO A 273 -5.99 3.18 23.81
N ASN A 274 -6.74 2.81 22.77
CA ASN A 274 -6.82 3.61 21.56
C ASN A 274 -7.67 4.88 21.79
N VAL A 275 -7.24 6.00 21.21
CA VAL A 275 -7.99 7.26 21.26
C VAL A 275 -9.37 7.12 20.61
N PHE A 276 -9.44 6.54 19.42
CA PHE A 276 -10.68 6.46 18.67
C PHE A 276 -11.33 5.08 18.75
N LEU A 277 -12.58 5.08 19.19
CA LEU A 277 -13.38 3.87 19.43
C LEU A 277 -14.47 3.70 18.35
N ALA A 278 -14.87 2.45 18.16
CA ALA A 278 -16.02 2.14 17.34
C ALA A 278 -17.30 2.60 18.05
N VAL A 279 -18.18 3.29 17.32
CA VAL A 279 -19.50 3.71 17.83
C VAL A 279 -20.56 2.99 17.02
N ARG A 280 -21.41 2.23 17.71
CA ARG A 280 -22.52 1.45 17.13
C ARG A 280 -23.72 2.35 16.77
N ARG A 281 -24.74 1.76 16.14
CA ARG A 281 -26.04 2.42 15.98
C ARG A 281 -26.53 2.93 17.34
N TYR A 282 -27.26 4.04 17.35
CA TYR A 282 -27.79 4.70 18.55
C TYR A 282 -26.72 5.32 19.46
N GLY A 283 -25.54 5.64 18.93
CA GLY A 283 -24.53 6.42 19.67
C GLY A 283 -23.82 5.67 20.81
N ARG A 284 -23.92 4.35 20.89
CA ARG A 284 -23.22 3.57 21.94
C ARG A 284 -21.78 3.28 21.52
N ILE A 285 -20.83 3.63 22.39
CA ILE A 285 -19.43 3.23 22.22
C ILE A 285 -19.34 1.71 22.34
N SER A 286 -18.60 1.10 21.43
CA SER A 286 -18.29 -0.33 21.49
C SER A 286 -17.10 -0.54 22.39
N THR A 287 -17.36 -0.82 23.67
CA THR A 287 -16.34 -0.98 24.70
C THR A 287 -15.20 -1.91 24.29
N GLY A 288 -13.98 -1.48 24.49
CA GLY A 288 -12.76 -2.24 24.14
C GLY A 288 -12.43 -2.34 22.65
N HIS A 289 -13.20 -1.70 21.76
CA HIS A 289 -13.01 -1.82 20.31
C HIS A 289 -12.57 -0.51 19.65
N SER A 290 -11.34 -0.47 19.19
CA SER A 290 -10.81 0.64 18.38
C SER A 290 -11.42 0.65 16.97
N ILE A 291 -11.34 1.81 16.29
CA ILE A 291 -11.70 1.91 14.88
C ILE A 291 -10.59 1.37 13.98
N THR A 292 -10.96 0.96 12.77
CA THR A 292 -10.01 0.57 11.73
C THR A 292 -9.69 1.73 10.79
N SER A 293 -8.57 1.66 10.06
CA SER A 293 -8.27 2.63 9.00
C SER A 293 -9.37 2.68 7.92
N SER A 294 -10.08 1.56 7.68
CA SER A 294 -11.20 1.53 6.75
C SER A 294 -12.41 2.28 7.32
N ALA A 295 -12.65 2.17 8.63
CA ALA A 295 -13.72 2.94 9.28
C ALA A 295 -13.47 4.45 9.19
N VAL A 296 -12.23 4.91 9.38
CA VAL A 296 -11.86 6.33 9.18
C VAL A 296 -12.21 6.79 7.75
N TYR A 297 -11.91 5.95 6.75
CA TYR A 297 -12.28 6.28 5.36
C TYR A 297 -13.80 6.39 5.19
N GLN A 298 -14.58 5.46 5.72
CA GLN A 298 -16.04 5.47 5.62
C GLN A 298 -16.66 6.67 6.35
N ILE A 299 -16.15 7.01 7.52
CA ILE A 299 -16.55 8.22 8.26
C ILE A 299 -16.41 9.45 7.36
N LEU A 300 -15.24 9.64 6.76
CA LEU A 300 -15.00 10.80 5.90
C LEU A 300 -15.94 10.84 4.69
N LYS A 301 -16.21 9.69 4.07
CA LYS A 301 -17.15 9.58 2.96
C LYS A 301 -18.58 9.95 3.36
N THR A 302 -19.05 9.42 4.50
CA THR A 302 -20.38 9.71 5.02
C THR A 302 -20.51 11.20 5.34
N ARG A 303 -19.54 11.79 6.04
CA ARG A 303 -19.59 13.22 6.42
C ARG A 303 -19.42 14.15 5.21
N SER A 304 -18.64 13.75 4.20
CA SER A 304 -18.57 14.46 2.91
C SER A 304 -19.95 14.55 2.25
N SER A 305 -20.62 13.41 2.11
CA SER A 305 -21.97 13.35 1.52
C SER A 305 -22.98 14.18 2.30
N GLN A 306 -23.00 14.08 3.63
CA GLN A 306 -23.91 14.83 4.50
C GLN A 306 -23.72 16.34 4.43
N SER A 307 -22.47 16.80 4.26
CA SER A 307 -22.14 18.22 4.19
C SER A 307 -22.26 18.83 2.80
N GLY A 308 -22.60 18.03 1.77
CA GLY A 308 -22.63 18.47 0.38
C GLY A 308 -21.25 18.94 -0.11
N VAL A 309 -20.17 18.45 0.50
CA VAL A 309 -18.81 18.68 0.03
C VAL A 309 -18.49 17.64 -1.03
N GLU A 310 -17.91 18.09 -2.14
CA GLU A 310 -17.44 17.20 -3.19
C GLU A 310 -16.54 16.09 -2.62
N ASP A 311 -16.67 14.89 -3.15
CA ASP A 311 -16.00 13.70 -2.67
C ASP A 311 -14.49 13.88 -2.52
N PHE A 312 -13.96 13.50 -1.37
CA PHE A 312 -12.56 13.57 -1.05
C PHE A 312 -12.08 12.33 -0.27
N SER A 313 -10.78 12.13 -0.27
CA SER A 313 -10.12 11.04 0.45
C SER A 313 -9.40 11.55 1.71
N PRO A 314 -9.06 10.67 2.66
CA PRO A 314 -8.21 11.05 3.80
C PRO A 314 -6.89 11.71 3.40
N HIS A 315 -6.38 11.36 2.21
CA HIS A 315 -5.16 11.96 1.69
C HIS A 315 -5.35 13.41 1.25
N ASP A 316 -6.56 13.77 0.85
CA ASP A 316 -6.90 15.14 0.44
C ASP A 316 -7.00 16.09 1.62
N LEU A 317 -7.41 15.63 2.82
CA LEU A 317 -7.30 16.41 4.04
C LEU A 317 -5.84 16.77 4.37
N ARG A 318 -4.94 15.78 4.24
CA ARG A 318 -3.51 16.03 4.43
C ARG A 318 -2.94 16.96 3.36
N ARG A 319 -3.38 16.79 2.11
CA ARG A 319 -3.05 17.72 1.02
C ARG A 319 -3.49 19.13 1.35
N THR A 320 -4.73 19.30 1.84
CA THR A 320 -5.28 20.59 2.28
C THR A 320 -4.39 21.23 3.33
N PHE A 321 -3.95 20.47 4.33
CA PHE A 321 -3.06 20.96 5.37
C PHE A 321 -1.70 21.42 4.80
N ALA A 322 -1.06 20.59 3.97
CA ALA A 322 0.20 20.95 3.35
C ALA A 322 0.08 22.18 2.45
N THR A 323 -0.94 22.24 1.59
CA THR A 323 -1.19 23.40 0.70
C THR A 323 -1.43 24.69 1.49
N ARG A 324 -2.17 24.61 2.61
CA ARG A 324 -2.41 25.79 3.46
C ARG A 324 -1.14 26.27 4.16
N LEU A 325 -0.31 25.37 4.66
CA LEU A 325 0.97 25.74 5.28
C LEU A 325 1.91 26.39 4.25
N LEU A 326 2.00 25.83 3.06
CA LEU A 326 2.81 26.41 1.97
C LEU A 326 2.27 27.76 1.53
N GLY A 327 0.95 27.91 1.37
CA GLY A 327 0.29 29.19 1.05
C GLY A 327 0.44 30.25 2.16
N ALA A 328 0.63 29.84 3.42
CA ALA A 328 0.96 30.74 4.52
C ALA A 328 2.47 31.08 4.59
N GLY A 329 3.26 30.72 3.57
CA GLY A 329 4.69 31.02 3.51
C GLY A 329 5.59 30.11 4.35
N THR A 330 5.05 29.00 4.89
CA THR A 330 5.87 28.06 5.67
C THR A 330 6.89 27.37 4.78
N ASP A 331 8.15 27.29 5.24
CA ASP A 331 9.22 26.59 4.55
C ASP A 331 8.87 25.14 4.25
N ILE A 332 9.18 24.70 3.04
CA ILE A 332 8.81 23.33 2.55
C ILE A 332 9.42 22.20 3.39
N ASN A 333 10.59 22.41 4.01
CA ASN A 333 11.22 21.42 4.89
C ASN A 333 10.49 21.34 6.24
N LEU A 334 9.96 22.46 6.74
CA LEU A 334 9.11 22.47 7.93
C LEU A 334 7.79 21.74 7.66
N VAL A 335 7.15 22.03 6.52
CA VAL A 335 5.95 21.29 6.08
C VAL A 335 6.26 19.81 5.92
N ARG A 336 7.38 19.43 5.31
CA ARG A 336 7.84 18.04 5.21
C ARG A 336 7.97 17.36 6.56
N LYS A 337 8.58 18.03 7.55
CA LYS A 337 8.73 17.53 8.92
C LYS A 337 7.36 17.34 9.58
N ALA A 338 6.48 18.34 9.53
CA ALA A 338 5.13 18.26 10.08
C ALA A 338 4.32 17.11 9.47
N MET A 339 4.43 16.93 8.15
CA MET A 339 3.77 15.85 7.43
C MET A 339 4.42 14.47 7.67
N GLY A 340 5.65 14.43 8.15
CA GLY A 340 6.43 13.18 8.27
C GLY A 340 6.68 12.52 6.91
N HIS A 341 7.06 13.32 5.90
CA HIS A 341 7.49 12.82 4.61
C HIS A 341 8.98 12.51 4.63
N ALA A 342 9.35 11.34 4.15
CA ALA A 342 10.75 10.93 4.05
C ALA A 342 11.53 11.76 3.02
N SER A 343 10.87 12.25 1.97
CA SER A 343 11.45 13.02 0.88
C SER A 343 10.72 14.34 0.66
N VAL A 344 11.46 15.41 0.37
CA VAL A 344 10.91 16.73 -0.03
C VAL A 344 10.08 16.62 -1.30
N LEU A 345 10.48 15.77 -2.26
CA LEU A 345 9.73 15.51 -3.50
C LEU A 345 8.26 15.13 -3.26
N THR A 346 7.98 14.49 -2.12
CA THR A 346 6.58 14.17 -1.75
C THR A 346 5.82 15.42 -1.35
N THR A 347 6.47 16.40 -0.73
CA THR A 347 5.86 17.67 -0.30
C THR A 347 5.72 18.63 -1.46
N GLN A 348 6.68 18.66 -2.38
CA GLN A 348 6.62 19.49 -3.59
C GLN A 348 5.37 19.23 -4.45
N ARG A 349 4.82 18.01 -4.42
CA ARG A 349 3.56 17.67 -5.11
C ARG A 349 2.34 18.44 -4.58
N TYR A 350 2.45 19.07 -3.41
CA TYR A 350 1.42 19.91 -2.79
C TYR A 350 1.68 21.41 -2.97
N ASP A 351 2.88 21.76 -3.42
CA ASP A 351 3.21 23.12 -3.80
C ASP A 351 2.51 23.42 -5.14
N LYS A 352 1.49 24.22 -5.04
CA LYS A 352 0.69 24.66 -6.19
C LYS A 352 0.72 26.19 -6.29
N ARG A 353 1.81 26.79 -5.83
CA ARG A 353 2.00 28.20 -6.11
C ARG A 353 2.05 28.32 -7.62
N GLU A 354 1.13 29.12 -8.14
CA GLU A 354 1.01 29.35 -9.57
C GLU A 354 2.24 30.11 -10.06
N ASP A 355 2.54 30.00 -11.35
CA ASP A 355 3.68 30.70 -11.95
C ASP A 355 3.62 32.21 -11.66
N GLU A 356 2.41 32.78 -11.50
CA GLU A 356 2.18 34.18 -11.08
C GLU A 356 2.76 34.51 -9.71
N GLU A 357 2.66 33.60 -8.71
CA GLU A 357 3.28 33.77 -7.39
C GLU A 357 4.80 33.72 -7.48
N VAL A 358 5.34 32.90 -8.40
CA VAL A 358 6.79 32.83 -8.66
C VAL A 358 7.24 34.12 -9.33
N GLU A 359 6.48 34.65 -10.31
CA GLU A 359 6.77 35.95 -10.92
C GLU A 359 6.70 37.10 -9.91
N GLU A 360 5.69 37.13 -9.05
CA GLU A 360 5.54 38.14 -8.00
C GLU A 360 6.68 38.06 -7.00
N ALA A 361 7.06 36.86 -6.57
CA ALA A 361 8.22 36.66 -5.69
C ALA A 361 9.51 37.15 -6.35
N THR A 362 9.68 36.85 -7.65
CA THR A 362 10.85 37.29 -8.43
C THR A 362 10.93 38.79 -8.57
N ARG A 363 9.79 39.47 -8.78
CA ARG A 363 9.73 40.95 -8.86
C ARG A 363 10.06 41.64 -7.53
N LYS A 364 9.93 40.95 -6.40
CA LYS A 364 10.27 41.48 -5.05
C LYS A 364 11.76 41.33 -4.72
N ILE A 365 12.53 40.63 -5.54
CA ILE A 365 13.99 40.57 -5.39
C ILE A 365 14.59 41.86 -5.93
N LEU A 366 14.93 42.79 -5.04
CA LEU A 366 15.75 43.95 -5.38
C LEU A 366 17.19 43.46 -5.54
N ILE A 367 17.77 43.71 -6.71
CA ILE A 367 19.20 43.52 -6.97
C ILE A 367 19.94 44.78 -6.55
#